data_b42c949d7de64e4434ae8fa6fe044fd5
#
_entry.id   b42c949d7de64e4434ae8fa6fe044fd5
#
_cell.length_a   1.000
_cell.length_b   1.000
_cell.length_c   1.000
_cell.angle_alpha   90.00
_cell.angle_beta   90.00
_cell.angle_gamma   90.00
#
_symmetry.space_group_name_H-M   'P 1'
#
loop_
_entity.id
_entity.type
_entity.pdbx_description
1 polymer ?
#
loop_
_entity_poly.entity_id
_entity_poly.type
_entity_poly.pdbx_seq_one_letter_code
_entity_poly.pdbx_strand_id
1 'polypeptide(L)'
;EVFHEIVRNLDLGRLTSPPVKVSGGYMHKMYKIETQAGAYAVKLLNPCVMKRPDALPNFQRAEQLEEVLYEHGLPVVPAIGINGRKMQFLNGQYYYVFHWVEGRALRWNEIKAEHCGTAGALLAAIHKIERREKPCNREMLCADWDRYIAQAVTECPKTAKELKAVRDLLYSGQEAYNLALQQLPPVTCICDGDMDSKNV
;
A
#
# COMPACT_ATOMS: atom_id res chain seq x y z
N GLU A 1 22.64 5.74 15.70
CA GLU A 1 23.57 6.23 14.65
C GLU A 1 22.81 6.58 13.36
N VAL A 2 22.06 5.65 12.76
CA VAL A 2 21.29 5.85 11.53
C VAL A 2 20.36 7.09 11.57
N PHE A 3 19.60 7.28 12.64
CA PHE A 3 18.66 8.39 12.74
C PHE A 3 19.35 9.77 12.83
N HIS A 4 20.54 9.84 13.41
CA HIS A 4 21.34 11.08 13.41
C HIS A 4 21.82 11.46 12.01
N GLU A 5 22.18 10.46 11.21
CA GLU A 5 22.55 10.70 9.80
C GLU A 5 21.35 11.10 8.95
N ILE A 6 20.19 10.45 9.15
CA ILE A 6 18.93 10.83 8.48
C ILE A 6 18.57 12.28 8.77
N VAL A 7 18.60 12.69 10.05
CA VAL A 7 18.27 14.07 10.46
C VAL A 7 19.25 15.08 9.87
N ARG A 8 20.53 14.75 9.84
CA ARG A 8 21.57 15.60 9.22
C ARG A 8 21.39 15.71 7.72
N ASN A 9 21.10 14.62 7.02
CA ASN A 9 20.93 14.61 5.56
C ASN A 9 19.72 15.43 5.10
N LEU A 10 18.70 15.53 5.95
CA LEU A 10 17.48 16.30 5.68
C LEU A 10 17.50 17.73 6.28
N ASP A 11 18.60 18.11 6.91
CA ASP A 11 18.74 19.42 7.60
C ASP A 11 17.61 19.68 8.63
N LEU A 12 17.22 18.64 9.38
CA LEU A 12 16.16 18.72 10.39
C LEU A 12 16.69 19.13 11.79
N GLY A 13 17.91 19.63 11.88
CA GLY A 13 18.56 20.00 13.14
C GLY A 13 19.11 18.78 13.87
N ARG A 14 18.84 18.66 15.18
CA ARG A 14 19.29 17.54 16.03
C ARG A 14 18.08 16.79 16.60
N LEU A 15 18.24 15.50 16.85
CA LEU A 15 17.28 14.74 17.63
C LEU A 15 17.14 15.34 19.03
N THR A 16 15.90 15.56 19.48
CA THR A 16 15.56 16.06 20.81
C THR A 16 15.19 14.94 21.78
N SER A 17 14.82 13.79 21.24
CA SER A 17 14.51 12.57 22.01
C SER A 17 14.95 11.31 21.25
N PRO A 18 15.09 10.15 21.93
CA PRO A 18 15.34 8.89 21.25
C PRO A 18 14.22 8.52 20.28
N PRO A 19 14.54 7.94 19.09
CA PRO A 19 13.54 7.46 18.14
C PRO A 19 12.60 6.43 18.76
N VAL A 20 11.29 6.61 18.58
CA VAL A 20 10.27 5.71 19.11
C VAL A 20 9.72 4.85 17.98
N LYS A 21 9.79 3.53 18.13
CA LYS A 21 9.20 2.61 17.16
C LYS A 21 7.67 2.71 17.20
N VAL A 22 7.05 2.91 16.04
CA VAL A 22 5.59 2.97 15.88
C VAL A 22 5.08 1.62 15.41
N SER A 23 3.98 1.14 15.99
CA SER A 23 3.28 -0.07 15.56
C SER A 23 2.40 0.22 14.35
N GLY A 24 2.17 -0.79 13.49
CA GLY A 24 1.18 -0.72 12.41
C GLY A 24 1.66 -1.18 11.04
N GLY A 25 2.96 -1.25 10.78
CA GLY A 25 3.49 -1.76 9.51
C GLY A 25 4.00 -3.20 9.63
N TYR A 26 3.40 -4.15 8.88
CA TYR A 26 3.89 -5.55 8.84
C TYR A 26 5.16 -5.70 8.01
N MET A 27 5.29 -4.95 6.94
CA MET A 27 6.37 -5.11 5.96
C MET A 27 7.57 -4.21 6.22
N HIS A 28 7.35 -3.01 6.75
CA HIS A 28 8.36 -1.97 6.96
C HIS A 28 8.42 -1.57 8.42
N LYS A 29 9.54 -0.96 8.83
CA LYS A 29 9.67 -0.44 10.21
C LYS A 29 9.39 1.04 10.20
N MET A 30 8.48 1.49 11.07
CA MET A 30 8.16 2.90 11.26
C MET A 30 8.69 3.40 12.58
N TYR A 31 9.23 4.61 12.59
CA TYR A 31 9.71 5.30 13.78
C TYR A 31 9.21 6.74 13.80
N LYS A 32 8.76 7.20 14.96
CA LYS A 32 8.61 8.63 15.24
C LYS A 32 9.96 9.16 15.69
N ILE A 33 10.40 10.26 15.12
CA ILE A 33 11.56 11.01 15.57
C ILE A 33 11.14 12.44 15.91
N GLU A 34 11.72 13.00 16.94
CA GLU A 34 11.55 14.39 17.33
C GLU A 34 12.87 15.13 17.15
N THR A 35 12.82 16.25 16.48
CA THR A 35 13.98 17.06 16.15
C THR A 35 13.75 18.52 16.51
N GLN A 36 14.79 19.36 16.39
CA GLN A 36 14.67 20.80 16.57
C GLN A 36 13.73 21.45 15.53
N ALA A 37 13.57 20.85 14.35
CA ALA A 37 12.71 21.35 13.29
C ALA A 37 11.26 20.82 13.37
N GLY A 38 10.99 19.83 14.25
CA GLY A 38 9.67 19.26 14.42
C GLY A 38 9.67 17.75 14.59
N ALA A 39 8.48 17.13 14.49
CA ALA A 39 8.30 15.70 14.56
C ALA A 39 8.14 15.09 13.16
N TYR A 40 8.72 13.90 12.97
CA TYR A 40 8.73 13.21 11.67
C TYR A 40 8.50 11.71 11.85
N ALA A 41 7.96 11.08 10.80
CA ALA A 41 7.88 9.63 10.67
C ALA A 41 8.98 9.14 9.73
N VAL A 42 9.79 8.19 10.18
CA VAL A 42 10.82 7.53 9.36
C VAL A 42 10.37 6.12 9.04
N LYS A 43 10.20 5.81 7.75
CA LYS A 43 9.85 4.48 7.23
C LYS A 43 11.10 3.81 6.69
N LEU A 44 11.62 2.83 7.43
CA LEU A 44 12.73 2.00 6.95
C LEU A 44 12.16 0.85 6.12
N LEU A 45 12.52 0.80 4.84
CA LEU A 45 12.03 -0.21 3.92
C LEU A 45 12.66 -1.57 4.21
N ASN A 46 11.85 -2.62 4.14
CA ASN A 46 12.33 -3.99 4.35
C ASN A 46 13.30 -4.39 3.24
N PRO A 47 14.56 -4.76 3.57
CA PRO A 47 15.54 -5.15 2.56
C PRO A 47 15.12 -6.35 1.71
N CYS A 48 14.32 -7.28 2.26
CA CYS A 48 13.81 -8.42 1.48
C CYS A 48 12.80 -7.98 0.42
N VAL A 49 11.99 -6.96 0.70
CA VAL A 49 11.07 -6.36 -0.28
C VAL A 49 11.87 -5.64 -1.37
N MET A 50 12.88 -4.87 -0.97
CA MET A 50 13.69 -4.08 -1.89
C MET A 50 14.57 -4.91 -2.84
N LYS A 51 14.73 -6.22 -2.57
CA LYS A 51 15.40 -7.17 -3.49
C LYS A 51 14.52 -7.62 -4.65
N ARG A 52 13.22 -7.35 -4.61
CA ARG A 52 12.32 -7.71 -5.72
C ARG A 52 12.61 -6.84 -6.94
N PRO A 53 12.62 -7.40 -8.17
CA PRO A 53 12.97 -6.64 -9.38
C PRO A 53 12.06 -5.42 -9.64
N ASP A 54 10.81 -5.50 -9.22
CA ASP A 54 9.77 -4.50 -9.40
C ASP A 54 9.63 -3.51 -8.24
N ALA A 55 10.34 -3.73 -7.11
CA ALA A 55 10.18 -2.91 -5.91
C ALA A 55 10.50 -1.44 -6.19
N LEU A 56 11.68 -1.14 -6.70
CA LEU A 56 12.10 0.25 -6.93
C LEU A 56 11.18 1.00 -7.90
N PRO A 57 10.84 0.45 -9.09
CA PRO A 57 9.86 1.08 -9.99
C PRO A 57 8.48 1.30 -9.34
N ASN A 58 8.00 0.36 -8.54
CA ASN A 58 6.71 0.47 -7.88
C ASN A 58 6.71 1.58 -6.82
N PHE A 59 7.76 1.70 -6.01
CA PHE A 59 7.90 2.81 -5.06
C PHE A 59 7.98 4.17 -5.76
N GLN A 60 8.74 4.28 -6.85
CA GLN A 60 8.82 5.52 -7.65
C GLN A 60 7.47 5.91 -8.25
N ARG A 61 6.69 4.93 -8.71
CA ARG A 61 5.33 5.19 -9.20
C ARG A 61 4.41 5.65 -8.06
N ALA A 62 4.50 5.04 -6.88
CA ALA A 62 3.74 5.47 -5.71
C ALA A 62 4.07 6.92 -5.32
N GLU A 63 5.35 7.32 -5.32
CA GLU A 63 5.77 8.70 -5.09
C GLU A 63 5.12 9.70 -6.05
N GLN A 64 5.05 9.35 -7.34
CA GLN A 64 4.41 10.19 -8.36
C GLN A 64 2.90 10.31 -8.12
N LEU A 65 2.25 9.21 -7.73
CA LEU A 65 0.82 9.23 -7.41
C LEU A 65 0.54 10.05 -6.13
N GLU A 66 1.34 9.90 -5.09
CA GLU A 66 1.23 10.71 -3.87
C GLU A 66 1.31 12.22 -4.19
N GLU A 67 2.21 12.62 -5.09
CA GLU A 67 2.33 14.02 -5.51
C GLU A 67 1.07 14.50 -6.22
N VAL A 68 0.56 13.72 -7.18
CA VAL A 68 -0.68 14.03 -7.89
C VAL A 68 -1.86 14.17 -6.92
N LEU A 69 -1.98 13.28 -5.94
CA LEU A 69 -3.04 13.35 -4.94
C LEU A 69 -2.89 14.61 -4.06
N TYR A 70 -1.67 14.94 -3.66
CA TYR A 70 -1.37 16.11 -2.86
C TYR A 70 -1.67 17.43 -3.60
N GLU A 71 -1.27 17.54 -4.86
CA GLU A 71 -1.55 18.70 -5.72
C GLU A 71 -3.04 18.93 -5.95
N HIS A 72 -3.85 17.84 -5.91
CA HIS A 72 -5.31 17.92 -5.98
C HIS A 72 -5.99 18.18 -4.62
N GLY A 73 -5.22 18.48 -3.58
CA GLY A 73 -5.71 18.84 -2.26
C GLY A 73 -6.30 17.67 -1.46
N LEU A 74 -5.95 16.43 -1.81
CA LEU A 74 -6.35 15.28 -1.01
C LEU A 74 -5.51 15.17 0.26
N PRO A 75 -6.05 14.62 1.35
CA PRO A 75 -5.39 14.52 2.64
C PRO A 75 -4.32 13.40 2.65
N VAL A 76 -3.30 13.54 1.83
CA VAL A 76 -2.13 12.67 1.80
C VAL A 76 -0.94 13.34 2.45
N VAL A 77 -0.02 12.56 3.00
CA VAL A 77 1.23 13.05 3.59
C VAL A 77 2.38 12.61 2.68
N PRO A 78 2.82 13.46 1.74
CA PRO A 78 3.90 13.11 0.83
C PRO A 78 5.24 13.00 1.57
N ALA A 79 6.08 12.10 1.09
CA ALA A 79 7.43 11.97 1.63
C ALA A 79 8.27 13.24 1.36
N ILE A 80 9.10 13.60 2.32
CA ILE A 80 10.04 14.71 2.22
C ILE A 80 11.17 14.31 1.27
N GLY A 81 11.42 15.15 0.27
CA GLY A 81 12.46 14.92 -0.73
C GLY A 81 13.74 15.70 -0.47
N ILE A 82 14.89 15.13 -0.85
CA ILE A 82 16.17 15.80 -0.93
C ILE A 82 16.61 15.81 -2.39
N ASN A 83 16.91 16.97 -2.95
CA ASN A 83 17.35 17.12 -4.33
C ASN A 83 16.41 16.41 -5.34
N GLY A 84 15.10 16.52 -5.13
CA GLY A 84 14.08 15.94 -5.99
C GLY A 84 13.87 14.42 -5.80
N ARG A 85 14.53 13.78 -4.84
CA ARG A 85 14.39 12.34 -4.53
C ARG A 85 13.69 12.17 -3.19
N LYS A 86 12.56 11.48 -3.16
CA LYS A 86 11.82 11.16 -1.94
C LYS A 86 12.40 9.94 -1.25
N MET A 87 12.62 8.85 -2.00
CA MET A 87 13.32 7.67 -1.47
C MET A 87 14.80 7.99 -1.28
N GLN A 88 15.26 7.78 -0.07
CA GLN A 88 16.65 7.97 0.33
C GLN A 88 17.33 6.62 0.57
N PHE A 89 18.67 6.60 0.49
CA PHE A 89 19.47 5.41 0.73
C PHE A 89 20.66 5.76 1.62
N LEU A 90 20.82 5.00 2.70
CA LEU A 90 21.89 5.19 3.68
C LEU A 90 22.37 3.85 4.22
N ASN A 91 23.65 3.56 4.13
CA ASN A 91 24.29 2.36 4.70
C ASN A 91 23.57 1.04 4.34
N GLY A 92 23.14 0.87 3.09
CA GLY A 92 22.41 -0.33 2.64
C GLY A 92 20.92 -0.33 2.95
N GLN A 93 20.38 0.73 3.55
CA GLN A 93 19.00 0.85 3.96
C GLN A 93 18.26 1.91 3.13
N TYR A 94 17.19 1.53 2.43
CA TYR A 94 16.25 2.47 1.83
C TYR A 94 15.27 2.98 2.89
N TYR A 95 14.93 4.28 2.81
CA TYR A 95 14.02 4.90 3.76
C TYR A 95 13.26 6.07 3.15
N TYR A 96 12.14 6.41 3.79
CA TYR A 96 11.36 7.63 3.59
C TYR A 96 11.25 8.41 4.88
N VAL A 97 11.08 9.72 4.78
CA VAL A 97 10.74 10.59 5.89
C VAL A 97 9.49 11.39 5.53
N PHE A 98 8.56 11.48 6.46
CA PHE A 98 7.29 12.21 6.33
C PHE A 98 7.15 13.18 7.50
N HIS A 99 6.39 14.24 7.32
CA HIS A 99 5.92 15.01 8.47
C HIS A 99 5.08 14.13 9.39
N TRP A 100 5.28 14.27 10.68
CA TRP A 100 4.44 13.54 11.64
C TRP A 100 3.04 14.15 11.67
N VAL A 101 2.04 13.32 11.55
CA VAL A 101 0.62 13.69 11.72
C VAL A 101 0.13 13.07 13.00
N GLU A 102 -0.43 13.89 13.89
CA GLU A 102 -1.05 13.39 15.12
C GLU A 102 -2.37 12.70 14.79
N GLY A 103 -2.56 11.53 15.38
CA GLY A 103 -3.74 10.72 15.15
C GLY A 103 -3.52 9.28 15.58
N ARG A 104 -4.55 8.48 15.41
CA ARG A 104 -4.49 7.03 15.60
C ARG A 104 -5.38 6.31 14.61
N ALA A 105 -4.97 5.13 14.21
CA ALA A 105 -5.82 4.23 13.46
C ALA A 105 -7.02 3.78 14.30
N LEU A 106 -8.19 3.68 13.69
CA LEU A 106 -9.38 3.14 14.33
C LEU A 106 -9.23 1.62 14.52
N ARG A 107 -9.69 1.13 15.66
CA ARG A 107 -9.87 -0.31 15.85
C ARG A 107 -11.10 -0.77 15.09
N TRP A 108 -11.15 -2.03 14.73
CA TRP A 108 -12.27 -2.62 14.00
C TRP A 108 -13.64 -2.32 14.62
N ASN A 109 -13.74 -2.40 15.94
CA ASN A 109 -14.98 -2.13 16.68
C ASN A 109 -15.32 -0.65 16.88
N GLU A 110 -14.45 0.27 16.42
CA GLU A 110 -14.67 1.72 16.47
C GLU A 110 -15.14 2.27 15.11
N ILE A 111 -15.12 1.44 14.05
CA ILE A 111 -15.56 1.84 12.71
C ILE A 111 -17.08 2.03 12.72
N LYS A 112 -17.53 3.20 12.27
CA LYS A 112 -18.94 3.57 12.14
C LYS A 112 -19.28 3.89 10.70
N ALA A 113 -20.58 3.96 10.38
CA ALA A 113 -21.05 4.30 9.03
C ALA A 113 -20.51 5.66 8.54
N GLU A 114 -20.33 6.64 9.39
CA GLU A 114 -19.75 7.94 9.06
C GLU A 114 -18.30 7.82 8.56
N HIS A 115 -17.49 6.95 9.18
CA HIS A 115 -16.12 6.68 8.72
C HIS A 115 -16.11 6.03 7.33
N CYS A 116 -17.01 5.07 7.09
CA CYS A 116 -17.16 4.44 5.78
C CYS A 116 -17.62 5.46 4.72
N GLY A 117 -18.52 6.38 5.08
CA GLY A 117 -18.96 7.47 4.21
C GLY A 117 -17.80 8.40 3.82
N THR A 118 -16.97 8.79 4.80
CA THR A 118 -15.78 9.63 4.57
C THR A 118 -14.76 8.93 3.68
N ALA A 119 -14.44 7.65 3.98
CA ALA A 119 -13.53 6.85 3.17
C ALA A 119 -14.05 6.66 1.73
N GLY A 120 -15.36 6.41 1.57
CA GLY A 120 -16.00 6.31 0.25
C GLY A 120 -15.95 7.62 -0.53
N ALA A 121 -16.16 8.76 0.12
CA ALA A 121 -16.04 10.07 -0.51
C ALA A 121 -14.60 10.37 -0.95
N LEU A 122 -13.61 10.03 -0.12
CA LEU A 122 -12.19 10.15 -0.44
C LEU A 122 -11.82 9.27 -1.64
N LEU A 123 -12.23 8.01 -1.63
CA LEU A 123 -12.00 7.09 -2.73
C LEU A 123 -12.63 7.59 -4.04
N ALA A 124 -13.85 8.12 -3.98
CA ALA A 124 -14.49 8.72 -5.14
C ALA A 124 -13.75 9.95 -5.67
N ALA A 125 -13.15 10.76 -4.78
CA ALA A 125 -12.33 11.89 -5.16
C ALA A 125 -11.05 11.43 -5.86
N ILE A 126 -10.35 10.42 -5.34
CA ILE A 126 -9.16 9.79 -5.95
C ILE A 126 -9.49 9.30 -7.36
N HIS A 127 -10.59 8.56 -7.54
CA HIS A 127 -11.00 8.00 -8.83
C HIS A 127 -11.34 9.06 -9.89
N LYS A 128 -11.66 10.28 -9.48
CA LYS A 128 -11.99 11.39 -10.40
C LYS A 128 -10.76 12.14 -10.92
N ILE A 129 -9.63 12.08 -10.24
CA ILE A 129 -8.42 12.86 -10.58
C ILE A 129 -7.91 12.45 -11.96
N GLU A 130 -7.77 11.16 -12.20
CA GLU A 130 -7.24 10.68 -13.46
C GLU A 130 -8.09 9.51 -13.98
N ARG A 131 -9.07 9.86 -14.80
CA ARG A 131 -9.88 8.89 -15.53
C ARG A 131 -9.41 8.86 -16.96
N ARG A 132 -8.83 7.74 -17.38
CA ARG A 132 -8.34 7.55 -18.75
C ARG A 132 -9.15 6.45 -19.44
N GLU A 133 -9.65 6.74 -20.65
CA GLU A 133 -10.09 5.70 -21.57
C GLU A 133 -8.85 5.05 -22.19
N LYS A 134 -8.53 3.87 -21.76
CA LYS A 134 -7.37 3.11 -22.23
C LYS A 134 -7.78 1.66 -22.41
N PRO A 135 -7.42 1.02 -23.54
CA PRO A 135 -7.56 -0.42 -23.67
C PRO A 135 -6.85 -1.09 -22.50
N CYS A 136 -7.60 -1.73 -21.61
CA CYS A 136 -7.03 -2.54 -20.52
C CYS A 136 -6.78 -3.93 -21.07
N ASN A 137 -5.53 -4.36 -21.06
CA ASN A 137 -5.24 -5.79 -21.21
C ASN A 137 -5.65 -6.47 -19.89
N ARG A 138 -6.83 -7.07 -19.89
CA ARG A 138 -7.40 -7.73 -18.73
C ARG A 138 -7.09 -9.21 -18.84
N GLU A 139 -6.23 -9.69 -17.94
CA GLU A 139 -5.95 -11.11 -17.87
C GLU A 139 -7.17 -11.86 -17.35
N MET A 140 -7.64 -12.80 -18.14
CA MET A 140 -8.70 -13.72 -17.76
C MET A 140 -8.19 -14.66 -16.67
N LEU A 141 -9.01 -14.93 -15.68
CA LEU A 141 -8.71 -15.95 -14.70
C LEU A 141 -8.85 -17.34 -15.35
N CYS A 142 -7.74 -18.07 -15.46
CA CYS A 142 -7.67 -19.40 -16.07
C CYS A 142 -7.05 -20.40 -15.10
N ALA A 143 -7.61 -20.48 -13.88
CA ALA A 143 -7.14 -21.43 -12.87
C ALA A 143 -7.61 -22.85 -13.19
N ASP A 144 -6.70 -23.81 -13.18
CA ASP A 144 -7.01 -25.24 -13.23
C ASP A 144 -7.26 -25.75 -11.80
N TRP A 145 -8.51 -25.64 -11.37
CA TRP A 145 -8.89 -26.03 -10.02
C TRP A 145 -8.74 -27.53 -9.77
N ASP A 146 -8.89 -28.38 -10.78
CA ASP A 146 -8.69 -29.81 -10.64
C ASP A 146 -7.24 -30.15 -10.34
N ARG A 147 -6.30 -29.45 -10.98
CA ARG A 147 -4.88 -29.60 -10.70
C ARG A 147 -4.53 -29.16 -9.28
N TYR A 148 -5.05 -28.02 -8.81
CA TYR A 148 -4.81 -27.54 -7.45
C TYR A 148 -5.43 -28.49 -6.40
N ILE A 149 -6.62 -29.02 -6.66
CA ILE A 149 -7.27 -30.03 -5.80
C ILE A 149 -6.42 -31.30 -5.75
N ALA A 150 -5.92 -31.78 -6.88
CA ALA A 150 -5.07 -32.97 -6.95
C ALA A 150 -3.77 -32.80 -6.17
N GLN A 151 -3.13 -31.62 -6.27
CA GLN A 151 -1.94 -31.27 -5.50
C GLN A 151 -2.26 -31.23 -3.99
N ALA A 152 -3.36 -30.61 -3.61
CA ALA A 152 -3.79 -30.53 -2.21
C ALA A 152 -4.08 -31.90 -1.60
N VAL A 153 -4.49 -32.91 -2.37
CA VAL A 153 -4.69 -34.29 -1.87
C VAL A 153 -3.41 -34.83 -1.26
N THR A 154 -2.26 -34.52 -1.85
CA THR A 154 -0.96 -35.00 -1.37
C THR A 154 -0.41 -34.13 -0.24
N GLU A 155 -0.55 -32.82 -0.34
CA GLU A 155 0.10 -31.87 0.56
C GLU A 155 -0.78 -31.53 1.79
N CYS A 156 -2.10 -31.47 1.62
CA CYS A 156 -3.04 -30.98 2.61
C CYS A 156 -4.44 -31.64 2.46
N PRO A 157 -4.62 -32.92 2.83
CA PRO A 157 -5.84 -33.68 2.55
C PRO A 157 -7.14 -33.05 3.08
N LYS A 158 -7.08 -32.34 4.20
CA LYS A 158 -8.23 -31.59 4.74
C LYS A 158 -8.68 -30.50 3.78
N THR A 159 -7.77 -29.67 3.32
CA THR A 159 -8.03 -28.60 2.34
C THR A 159 -8.54 -29.18 1.02
N ALA A 160 -7.98 -30.29 0.55
CA ALA A 160 -8.46 -30.99 -0.64
C ALA A 160 -9.94 -31.39 -0.55
N LYS A 161 -10.36 -31.87 0.61
CA LYS A 161 -11.77 -32.22 0.85
C LYS A 161 -12.69 -31.01 0.76
N GLU A 162 -12.27 -29.89 1.36
CA GLU A 162 -13.01 -28.63 1.34
C GLU A 162 -13.09 -28.07 -0.08
N LEU A 163 -11.98 -28.05 -0.83
CA LEU A 163 -11.94 -27.59 -2.21
C LEU A 163 -12.80 -28.45 -3.15
N LYS A 164 -12.77 -29.77 -2.98
CA LYS A 164 -13.64 -30.69 -3.74
C LYS A 164 -15.13 -30.39 -3.54
N ALA A 165 -15.53 -30.06 -2.32
CA ALA A 165 -16.92 -29.74 -2.00
C ALA A 165 -17.43 -28.47 -2.70
N VAL A 166 -16.53 -27.55 -3.06
CA VAL A 166 -16.87 -26.26 -3.71
C VAL A 166 -16.34 -26.16 -5.14
N ARG A 167 -15.88 -27.27 -5.73
CA ARG A 167 -15.26 -27.31 -7.06
C ARG A 167 -16.07 -26.61 -8.14
N ASP A 168 -17.34 -26.95 -8.25
CA ASP A 168 -18.23 -26.39 -9.27
C ASP A 168 -18.51 -24.90 -9.02
N LEU A 169 -18.54 -24.48 -7.76
CA LEU A 169 -18.63 -23.07 -7.39
C LEU A 169 -17.37 -22.29 -7.79
N LEU A 170 -16.19 -22.88 -7.66
CA LEU A 170 -14.93 -22.26 -8.10
C LEU A 170 -14.91 -22.03 -9.62
N TYR A 171 -15.31 -23.02 -10.42
CA TYR A 171 -15.41 -22.88 -11.87
C TYR A 171 -16.50 -21.90 -12.29
N SER A 172 -17.70 -21.98 -11.73
CA SER A 172 -18.77 -21.04 -12.05
C SER A 172 -18.43 -19.60 -11.63
N GLY A 173 -17.74 -19.43 -10.48
CA GLY A 173 -17.23 -18.14 -10.04
C GLY A 173 -16.18 -17.57 -11.00
N GLN A 174 -15.28 -18.42 -11.49
CA GLN A 174 -14.29 -18.03 -12.51
C GLN A 174 -14.95 -17.59 -13.82
N GLU A 175 -15.94 -18.30 -14.31
CA GLU A 175 -16.69 -17.92 -15.51
C GLU A 175 -17.43 -16.59 -15.30
N ALA A 176 -18.13 -16.44 -14.18
CA ALA A 176 -18.85 -15.19 -13.85
C ALA A 176 -17.88 -14.00 -13.73
N TYR A 177 -16.72 -14.19 -13.10
CA TYR A 177 -15.66 -13.18 -13.03
C TYR A 177 -15.17 -12.77 -14.43
N ASN A 178 -14.86 -13.74 -15.27
CA ASN A 178 -14.36 -13.50 -16.62
C ASN A 178 -15.40 -12.77 -17.50
N LEU A 179 -16.67 -13.15 -17.38
CA LEU A 179 -17.76 -12.49 -18.07
C LEU A 179 -17.93 -11.03 -17.60
N ALA A 180 -17.93 -10.80 -16.30
CA ALA A 180 -18.00 -9.45 -15.73
C ALA A 180 -16.81 -8.59 -16.19
N LEU A 181 -15.61 -9.17 -16.22
CA LEU A 181 -14.39 -8.51 -16.65
C LEU A 181 -14.47 -8.02 -18.11
N GLN A 182 -15.08 -8.80 -18.98
CA GLN A 182 -15.32 -8.42 -20.39
C GLN A 182 -16.34 -7.28 -20.54
N GLN A 183 -17.30 -7.20 -19.64
CA GLN A 183 -18.36 -6.18 -19.67
C GLN A 183 -17.92 -4.83 -19.08
N LEU A 184 -16.80 -4.78 -18.33
CA LEU A 184 -16.31 -3.53 -17.75
C LEU A 184 -15.90 -2.55 -18.87
N PRO A 185 -16.19 -1.25 -18.73
CA PRO A 185 -15.75 -0.25 -19.69
C PRO A 185 -14.20 -0.17 -19.72
N PRO A 186 -13.60 0.23 -20.84
CA PRO A 186 -12.14 0.37 -20.96
C PRO A 186 -11.65 1.65 -20.27
N VAL A 187 -11.95 1.77 -18.99
CA VAL A 187 -11.61 2.94 -18.17
C VAL A 187 -10.66 2.52 -17.06
N THR A 188 -9.61 3.28 -16.87
CA THR A 188 -8.68 3.17 -15.75
C THR A 188 -8.73 4.44 -14.91
N CYS A 189 -8.53 4.31 -13.60
CA CYS A 189 -8.38 5.41 -12.65
C CYS A 189 -7.28 5.08 -11.65
N ILE A 190 -6.88 6.08 -10.87
CA ILE A 190 -6.02 5.84 -9.70
C ILE A 190 -6.84 5.04 -8.69
N CYS A 191 -6.26 3.96 -8.17
CA CYS A 191 -6.85 3.12 -7.13
C CYS A 191 -5.94 3.13 -5.91
N ASP A 192 -6.52 3.19 -4.71
CA ASP A 192 -5.78 3.08 -3.46
C ASP A 192 -5.20 1.66 -3.29
N GLY A 193 -6.02 0.64 -3.49
CA GLY A 193 -5.61 -0.76 -3.42
C GLY A 193 -5.59 -1.38 -2.02
N ASP A 194 -5.58 -0.58 -0.94
CA ASP A 194 -5.59 -1.08 0.45
C ASP A 194 -6.27 -0.07 1.40
N MET A 195 -7.54 0.23 1.14
CA MET A 195 -8.37 1.13 1.96
C MET A 195 -8.75 0.45 3.28
N ASP A 196 -7.80 0.28 4.17
CA ASP A 196 -7.97 -0.29 5.50
C ASP A 196 -7.96 0.82 6.56
N SER A 197 -8.66 0.62 7.69
CA SER A 197 -8.75 1.58 8.80
C SER A 197 -7.40 2.02 9.41
N LYS A 198 -6.34 1.29 9.13
CA LYS A 198 -4.96 1.64 9.52
C LYS A 198 -4.26 2.55 8.50
N ASN A 199 -4.83 2.70 7.31
CA ASN A 199 -4.25 3.45 6.19
C ASN A 199 -5.02 4.75 5.89
N VAL A 200 -6.19 4.96 6.56
CA VAL A 200 -7.10 6.08 6.32
C VAL A 200 -7.34 6.88 7.60
#